data_0539a34fa49c9be7563a2e76f6fbe82e
#
_entry.id   0539a34fa49c9be7563a2e76f6fbe82e
#
_cell.length_a   1.000
_cell.length_b   1.000
_cell.length_c   1.000
_cell.angle_alpha   90.00
_cell.angle_beta   90.00
_cell.angle_gamma   90.00
#
_symmetry.space_group_name_H-M   'P 1'
#
loop_
_entity.id
_entity.type
_entity.pdbx_description
1 polymer ?
#
loop_
_entity_poly.entity_id
_entity_poly.type
_entity_poly.pdbx_seq_one_letter_code
_entity_poly.pdbx_strand_id
1 'polypeptide(L)'
;MFPLCKACADTCNQAPCTHSERERAIQGTWCSVELEKALEKGYHILQMHEVWHFPETSDALFKDYVDNFLKIKQESSGYPKNCVTEEQKQQYVDEYLAVEGIQLDREKIEHNPGMRALSKLMLNSFWGKFAQRSNMAKVELIKDPQVYFDYLSSDEINVLDVRFVSDEMVELRYEYENFVEPNARTNVVIAAFTTAYARLKLYGVLAN
;
A
#
# COMPACT_ATOMS: atom_id res chain seq x y z
N MET A 1 12.36 -9.16 -5.35
CA MET A 1 13.73 -9.71 -5.33
C MET A 1 14.67 -8.55 -5.49
N PHE A 2 15.63 -8.40 -4.59
CA PHE A 2 16.67 -7.37 -4.75
C PHE A 2 17.68 -7.86 -5.78
N PRO A 3 18.08 -7.04 -6.77
CA PRO A 3 19.14 -7.43 -7.69
C PRO A 3 20.46 -7.53 -6.93
N LEU A 4 21.24 -8.56 -7.20
CA LEU A 4 22.56 -8.75 -6.59
C LEU A 4 23.61 -7.74 -7.08
N CYS A 5 23.31 -7.01 -8.14
CA CYS A 5 24.17 -5.99 -8.72
C CYS A 5 23.30 -4.93 -9.41
N LYS A 6 23.44 -3.67 -8.97
CA LYS A 6 22.69 -2.56 -9.58
C LYS A 6 23.09 -2.37 -11.06
N ALA A 7 24.38 -2.34 -11.36
CA ALA A 7 24.85 -2.14 -12.73
C ALA A 7 24.37 -3.22 -13.70
N CYS A 8 24.33 -4.48 -13.26
CA CYS A 8 23.74 -5.57 -14.06
C CYS A 8 22.24 -5.42 -14.23
N ALA A 9 21.54 -4.95 -13.21
CA ALA A 9 20.09 -4.73 -13.28
C ALA A 9 19.75 -3.60 -14.26
N ASP A 10 20.48 -2.49 -14.19
CA ASP A 10 20.29 -1.33 -15.06
C ASP A 10 20.52 -1.65 -16.56
N THR A 11 21.44 -2.58 -16.85
CA THR A 11 21.78 -3.01 -18.22
C THR A 11 21.09 -4.31 -18.64
N CYS A 12 20.23 -4.90 -17.79
CA CYS A 12 19.61 -6.21 -18.02
C CYS A 12 20.63 -7.31 -18.37
N ASN A 13 21.82 -7.26 -17.76
CA ASN A 13 22.91 -8.19 -18.03
C ASN A 13 22.54 -9.62 -17.61
N GLN A 14 22.66 -10.57 -18.53
CA GLN A 14 22.44 -12.02 -18.30
C GLN A 14 23.74 -12.81 -18.11
N ALA A 15 24.88 -12.17 -18.33
CA ALA A 15 26.19 -12.80 -18.15
C ALA A 15 26.62 -12.77 -16.67
N PRO A 16 27.60 -13.60 -16.25
CA PRO A 16 28.15 -13.52 -14.89
C PRO A 16 28.64 -12.12 -14.55
N CYS A 17 28.29 -11.64 -13.34
CA CYS A 17 28.66 -10.32 -12.89
C CYS A 17 30.14 -10.21 -12.53
N THR A 18 30.84 -9.26 -13.16
CA THR A 18 32.25 -8.94 -12.88
C THR A 18 32.44 -7.59 -12.18
N HIS A 19 31.35 -6.92 -11.78
CA HIS A 19 31.38 -5.61 -11.17
C HIS A 19 31.95 -5.65 -9.74
N SER A 20 32.65 -4.58 -9.36
CA SER A 20 33.15 -4.35 -8.01
C SER A 20 32.01 -4.12 -7.00
N GLU A 21 32.29 -4.17 -5.71
CA GLU A 21 31.29 -3.90 -4.65
C GLU A 21 30.62 -2.53 -4.80
N ARG A 22 31.37 -1.50 -5.18
CA ARG A 22 30.81 -0.15 -5.40
C ARG A 22 29.85 -0.10 -6.58
N GLU A 23 30.19 -0.74 -7.67
CA GLU A 23 29.32 -0.83 -8.87
C GLU A 23 28.08 -1.69 -8.62
N ARG A 24 28.17 -2.64 -7.69
CA ARG A 24 27.03 -3.47 -7.26
C ARG A 24 26.14 -2.78 -6.24
N ALA A 25 26.61 -1.70 -5.59
CA ALA A 25 25.92 -1.04 -4.50
C ALA A 25 24.54 -0.51 -4.92
N ILE A 26 23.56 -0.68 -4.04
CA ILE A 26 22.20 -0.16 -4.17
C ILE A 26 22.04 0.95 -3.13
N GLN A 27 21.62 2.13 -3.58
CA GLN A 27 21.29 3.24 -2.71
C GLN A 27 19.79 3.45 -2.67
N GLY A 28 19.24 3.67 -1.48
CA GLY A 28 17.81 3.91 -1.28
C GLY A 28 17.45 4.14 0.17
N THR A 29 16.17 4.32 0.43
CA THR A 29 15.60 4.37 1.78
C THR A 29 14.88 3.05 2.06
N TRP A 30 15.19 2.43 3.18
CA TRP A 30 14.75 1.08 3.54
C TRP A 30 14.09 1.08 4.91
N CYS A 31 13.07 0.26 5.08
CA CYS A 31 12.58 -0.06 6.41
C CYS A 31 13.58 -0.97 7.14
N SER A 32 13.73 -0.82 8.46
CA SER A 32 14.66 -1.63 9.27
C SER A 32 14.46 -3.12 9.06
N VAL A 33 13.21 -3.60 9.02
CA VAL A 33 12.86 -5.01 8.80
C VAL A 33 13.35 -5.56 7.45
N GLU A 34 13.36 -4.73 6.40
CA GLU A 34 13.91 -5.12 5.09
C GLU A 34 15.43 -5.18 5.13
N LEU A 35 16.05 -4.21 5.83
CA LEU A 35 17.49 -4.16 5.99
C LEU A 35 18.00 -5.34 6.79
N GLU A 36 17.34 -5.69 7.90
CA GLU A 36 17.64 -6.90 8.69
C GLU A 36 17.61 -8.15 7.82
N LYS A 37 16.54 -8.32 7.01
CA LYS A 37 16.45 -9.46 6.09
C LYS A 37 17.54 -9.45 5.01
N ALA A 38 17.94 -8.29 4.51
CA ALA A 38 19.05 -8.18 3.57
C ALA A 38 20.37 -8.61 4.21
N LEU A 39 20.66 -8.16 5.44
CA LEU A 39 21.86 -8.57 6.19
C LEU A 39 21.89 -10.09 6.45
N GLU A 40 20.78 -10.71 6.83
CA GLU A 40 20.66 -12.17 6.96
C GLU A 40 20.98 -12.90 5.65
N LYS A 41 20.75 -12.26 4.51
CA LYS A 41 21.02 -12.81 3.16
C LYS A 41 22.40 -12.44 2.61
N GLY A 42 23.28 -11.89 3.45
CA GLY A 42 24.68 -11.62 3.11
C GLY A 42 24.92 -10.27 2.44
N TYR A 43 23.98 -9.34 2.51
CA TYR A 43 24.24 -7.95 2.14
C TYR A 43 25.06 -7.25 3.23
N HIS A 44 25.83 -6.25 2.83
CA HIS A 44 26.61 -5.42 3.75
C HIS A 44 26.22 -3.97 3.57
N ILE A 45 26.11 -3.24 4.69
CA ILE A 45 25.89 -1.79 4.67
C ILE A 45 27.23 -1.13 4.39
N LEU A 46 27.34 -0.45 3.24
CA LEU A 46 28.55 0.28 2.88
C LEU A 46 28.57 1.68 3.54
N GLN A 47 27.42 2.33 3.58
CA GLN A 47 27.27 3.66 4.14
C GLN A 47 25.84 3.90 4.64
N MET A 48 25.71 4.56 5.78
CA MET A 48 24.44 5.02 6.33
C MET A 48 24.46 6.56 6.31
N HIS A 49 23.50 7.16 5.62
CA HIS A 49 23.43 8.62 5.48
C HIS A 49 22.56 9.24 6.56
N GLU A 50 21.42 8.64 6.85
CA GLU A 50 20.43 9.15 7.77
C GLU A 50 19.62 8.00 8.39
N VAL A 51 19.19 8.16 9.64
CA VAL A 51 18.31 7.20 10.34
C VAL A 51 17.15 7.97 10.96
N TRP A 52 15.94 7.58 10.60
CA TRP A 52 14.72 8.05 11.24
C TRP A 52 14.30 7.06 12.31
N HIS A 53 14.18 7.52 13.54
CA HIS A 53 13.78 6.72 14.69
C HIS A 53 12.46 7.22 15.27
N PHE A 54 11.53 6.29 15.51
CA PHE A 54 10.21 6.54 16.10
C PHE A 54 10.15 5.80 17.44
N PRO A 55 10.32 6.49 18.58
CA PRO A 55 10.38 5.84 19.90
C PRO A 55 9.03 5.37 20.41
N GLU A 56 7.94 5.99 19.93
CA GLU A 56 6.59 5.64 20.36
C GLU A 56 6.06 4.46 19.53
N THR A 57 5.50 3.47 20.23
CA THR A 57 4.90 2.28 19.62
C THR A 57 3.49 2.08 20.12
N SER A 58 2.64 1.47 19.30
CA SER A 58 1.28 1.07 19.66
C SER A 58 0.94 -0.24 18.97
N ASP A 59 0.36 -1.17 19.72
CA ASP A 59 -0.18 -2.43 19.22
C ASP A 59 -1.68 -2.34 18.86
N ALA A 60 -2.31 -1.23 19.23
CA ALA A 60 -3.74 -0.98 19.03
C ALA A 60 -4.05 0.05 17.93
N LEU A 61 -3.02 0.69 17.35
CA LEU A 61 -3.21 1.68 16.30
C LEU A 61 -3.95 1.06 15.10
N PHE A 62 -5.15 1.50 14.81
CA PHE A 62 -6.03 0.97 13.76
C PHE A 62 -6.59 -0.45 13.98
N LYS A 63 -6.34 -1.07 15.14
CA LYS A 63 -6.79 -2.45 15.40
C LYS A 63 -8.28 -2.62 15.17
N ASP A 64 -9.11 -1.77 15.76
CA ASP A 64 -10.57 -1.85 15.65
C ASP A 64 -11.05 -1.73 14.20
N TYR A 65 -10.41 -0.86 13.42
CA TYR A 65 -10.73 -0.71 12.00
C TYR A 65 -10.40 -1.99 11.22
N VAL A 66 -9.19 -2.49 11.39
CA VAL A 66 -8.69 -3.67 10.68
C VAL A 66 -9.51 -4.90 11.05
N ASP A 67 -9.72 -5.14 12.34
CA ASP A 67 -10.46 -6.30 12.86
C ASP A 67 -11.92 -6.32 12.36
N ASN A 68 -12.60 -5.15 12.38
CA ASN A 68 -13.96 -5.04 11.86
C ASN A 68 -14.05 -5.41 10.38
N PHE A 69 -13.19 -4.86 9.54
CA PHE A 69 -13.26 -5.14 8.10
C PHE A 69 -12.72 -6.53 7.73
N LEU A 70 -11.76 -7.08 8.50
CA LEU A 70 -11.35 -8.48 8.37
C LEU A 70 -12.49 -9.42 8.74
N LYS A 71 -13.19 -9.16 9.85
CA LYS A 71 -14.37 -9.91 10.28
C LYS A 71 -15.44 -9.93 9.19
N ILE A 72 -15.89 -8.75 8.72
CA ILE A 72 -16.92 -8.64 7.68
C ILE A 72 -16.48 -9.33 6.39
N LYS A 73 -15.22 -9.17 5.97
CA LYS A 73 -14.68 -9.84 4.78
C LYS A 73 -14.73 -11.35 4.92
N GLN A 74 -14.40 -11.89 6.10
CA GLN A 74 -14.37 -13.34 6.35
C GLN A 74 -15.77 -13.92 6.44
N GLU A 75 -16.65 -13.28 7.19
CA GLU A 75 -18.07 -13.66 7.28
C GLU A 75 -18.75 -13.66 5.90
N SER A 76 -18.52 -12.59 5.11
CA SER A 76 -19.06 -12.45 3.74
C SER A 76 -18.42 -13.38 2.70
N SER A 77 -17.37 -14.10 3.05
CA SER A 77 -16.78 -15.13 2.18
C SER A 77 -17.56 -16.44 2.23
N GLY A 78 -18.38 -16.63 3.27
CA GLY A 78 -19.05 -17.90 3.56
C GLY A 78 -18.09 -18.96 4.08
N TYR A 79 -18.63 -20.12 4.44
CA TYR A 79 -17.83 -21.26 4.85
C TYR A 79 -17.04 -21.86 3.66
N PRO A 80 -15.82 -22.35 3.90
CA PRO A 80 -15.10 -23.15 2.90
C PRO A 80 -15.89 -24.39 2.46
N LYS A 81 -15.67 -24.83 1.23
CA LYS A 81 -16.41 -25.98 0.64
C LYS A 81 -16.28 -27.28 1.42
N ASN A 82 -15.23 -27.43 2.19
CA ASN A 82 -14.96 -28.58 3.06
C ASN A 82 -15.64 -28.48 4.43
N CYS A 83 -16.23 -27.35 4.80
CA CYS A 83 -16.96 -27.15 6.06
C CYS A 83 -18.45 -27.47 5.85
N VAL A 84 -18.82 -28.76 5.96
CA VAL A 84 -20.17 -29.23 5.71
C VAL A 84 -20.95 -29.50 7.01
N THR A 85 -20.29 -30.07 8.04
CA THR A 85 -20.92 -30.37 9.33
C THR A 85 -20.82 -29.17 10.31
N GLU A 86 -21.71 -29.19 11.34
CA GLU A 86 -21.71 -28.13 12.35
C GLU A 86 -20.42 -28.11 13.17
N GLU A 87 -19.83 -29.29 13.41
CA GLU A 87 -18.54 -29.43 14.08
C GLU A 87 -17.42 -28.74 13.25
N GLN A 88 -17.39 -28.98 11.95
CA GLN A 88 -16.41 -28.34 11.03
C GLN A 88 -16.60 -26.82 10.97
N LYS A 89 -17.83 -26.34 10.98
CA LYS A 89 -18.14 -24.92 11.04
C LYS A 89 -17.67 -24.28 12.36
N GLN A 90 -17.88 -24.97 13.48
CA GLN A 90 -17.40 -24.51 14.77
C GLN A 90 -15.86 -24.47 14.81
N GLN A 91 -15.23 -25.53 14.37
CA GLN A 91 -13.77 -25.61 14.27
C GLN A 91 -13.19 -24.45 13.43
N TYR A 92 -13.81 -24.14 12.28
CA TYR A 92 -13.41 -23.02 11.44
C TYR A 92 -13.43 -21.66 12.18
N VAL A 93 -14.48 -21.41 12.98
CA VAL A 93 -14.60 -20.17 13.76
C VAL A 93 -13.54 -20.13 14.86
N ASP A 94 -13.32 -21.26 15.55
CA ASP A 94 -12.35 -21.39 16.64
C ASP A 94 -10.90 -21.24 16.12
N GLU A 95 -10.58 -21.84 14.97
CA GLU A 95 -9.28 -21.69 14.31
C GLU A 95 -9.04 -20.22 13.90
N TYR A 96 -10.05 -19.54 13.35
CA TYR A 96 -9.93 -18.14 12.99
C TYR A 96 -9.70 -17.25 14.21
N LEU A 97 -10.41 -17.52 15.31
CA LEU A 97 -10.19 -16.82 16.58
C LEU A 97 -8.78 -17.08 17.12
N ALA A 98 -8.30 -18.31 17.05
CA ALA A 98 -6.96 -18.68 17.56
C ALA A 98 -5.82 -18.02 16.75
N VAL A 99 -5.99 -17.88 15.43
CA VAL A 99 -4.96 -17.34 14.53
C VAL A 99 -5.00 -15.83 14.44
N GLU A 100 -6.18 -15.24 14.27
CA GLU A 100 -6.34 -13.81 13.99
C GLU A 100 -6.80 -13.01 15.23
N GLY A 101 -7.24 -13.68 16.29
CA GLY A 101 -7.80 -13.03 17.49
C GLY A 101 -9.18 -12.40 17.28
N ILE A 102 -9.85 -12.72 16.17
CA ILE A 102 -11.15 -12.13 15.76
C ILE A 102 -12.25 -13.17 15.87
N GLN A 103 -13.25 -12.91 16.71
CA GLN A 103 -14.42 -13.76 16.86
C GLN A 103 -15.39 -13.53 15.69
N LEU A 104 -15.58 -14.54 14.83
CA LEU A 104 -16.60 -14.52 13.78
C LEU A 104 -18.00 -14.79 14.36
N ASP A 105 -19.02 -14.19 13.76
CA ASP A 105 -20.42 -14.44 14.06
C ASP A 105 -20.95 -15.53 13.11
N ARG A 106 -21.26 -16.71 13.65
CA ARG A 106 -21.70 -17.87 12.88
C ARG A 106 -22.96 -17.60 12.05
N GLU A 107 -23.87 -16.76 12.55
CA GLU A 107 -25.13 -16.43 11.88
C GLU A 107 -24.92 -15.51 10.67
N LYS A 108 -23.77 -14.82 10.63
CA LYS A 108 -23.41 -13.89 9.55
C LYS A 108 -22.48 -14.50 8.50
N ILE A 109 -22.02 -15.75 8.72
CA ILE A 109 -21.14 -16.41 7.75
C ILE A 109 -21.96 -16.90 6.57
N GLU A 110 -22.13 -16.01 5.59
CA GLU A 110 -22.87 -16.27 4.35
C GLU A 110 -22.15 -15.64 3.16
N HIS A 111 -22.20 -16.30 2.01
CA HIS A 111 -21.55 -15.79 0.80
C HIS A 111 -22.22 -14.50 0.30
N ASN A 112 -21.57 -13.36 0.50
CA ASN A 112 -21.99 -12.04 0.03
C ASN A 112 -20.84 -11.37 -0.72
N PRO A 113 -20.76 -11.49 -2.06
CA PRO A 113 -19.65 -10.97 -2.85
C PRO A 113 -19.55 -9.44 -2.80
N GLY A 114 -20.68 -8.73 -2.64
CA GLY A 114 -20.70 -7.28 -2.51
C GLY A 114 -20.04 -6.80 -1.22
N MET A 115 -20.46 -7.34 -0.07
CA MET A 115 -19.86 -7.00 1.23
C MET A 115 -18.40 -7.42 1.31
N ARG A 116 -18.06 -8.59 0.75
CA ARG A 116 -16.66 -9.04 0.68
C ARG A 116 -15.79 -8.09 -0.14
N ALA A 117 -16.28 -7.64 -1.30
CA ALA A 117 -15.56 -6.69 -2.16
C ALA A 117 -15.40 -5.32 -1.48
N LEU A 118 -16.45 -4.82 -0.82
CA LEU A 118 -16.41 -3.57 -0.07
C LEU A 118 -15.40 -3.62 1.07
N SER A 119 -15.46 -4.67 1.89
CA SER A 119 -14.53 -4.83 3.03
C SER A 119 -13.07 -4.95 2.56
N LYS A 120 -12.84 -5.67 1.46
CA LYS A 120 -11.50 -5.74 0.82
C LYS A 120 -11.05 -4.36 0.33
N LEU A 121 -11.94 -3.59 -0.26
CA LEU A 121 -11.65 -2.23 -0.71
C LEU A 121 -11.30 -1.33 0.47
N MET A 122 -12.06 -1.38 1.57
CA MET A 122 -11.79 -0.59 2.79
C MET A 122 -10.42 -0.92 3.37
N LEU A 123 -10.06 -2.20 3.50
CA LEU A 123 -8.75 -2.61 3.99
C LEU A 123 -7.60 -2.14 3.08
N ASN A 124 -7.75 -2.25 1.76
CA ASN A 124 -6.68 -1.88 0.82
C ASN A 124 -6.53 -0.36 0.67
N SER A 125 -7.64 0.37 0.58
CA SER A 125 -7.63 1.83 0.42
C SER A 125 -7.10 2.56 1.64
N PHE A 126 -7.27 1.97 2.83
CA PHE A 126 -6.76 2.52 4.07
C PHE A 126 -5.24 2.71 4.04
N TRP A 127 -4.49 1.66 3.66
CA TRP A 127 -3.03 1.72 3.53
C TRP A 127 -2.59 2.62 2.38
N GLY A 128 -3.31 2.57 1.26
CA GLY A 128 -3.07 3.43 0.11
C GLY A 128 -3.20 4.92 0.45
N LYS A 129 -4.12 5.27 1.36
CA LYS A 129 -4.31 6.65 1.80
C LYS A 129 -3.09 7.22 2.52
N PHE A 130 -2.40 6.42 3.34
CA PHE A 130 -1.16 6.87 4.00
C PHE A 130 -0.01 7.15 3.03
N ALA A 131 0.04 6.43 1.91
CA ALA A 131 1.07 6.60 0.88
C ALA A 131 0.66 7.61 -0.21
N GLN A 132 -0.50 8.26 -0.08
CA GLN A 132 -0.99 9.17 -1.12
C GLN A 132 -0.05 10.36 -1.27
N ARG A 133 0.43 10.57 -2.48
CA ARG A 133 1.21 11.76 -2.84
C ARG A 133 0.28 12.96 -2.97
N SER A 134 0.61 14.06 -2.28
CA SER A 134 -0.17 15.31 -2.34
C SER A 134 0.05 16.07 -3.63
N ASN A 135 1.23 15.88 -4.24
CA ASN A 135 1.71 16.66 -5.38
C ASN A 135 1.60 15.88 -6.71
N MET A 136 0.55 15.07 -6.86
CA MET A 136 0.21 14.47 -8.14
C MET A 136 -0.74 15.36 -8.93
N ALA A 137 -0.69 15.25 -10.25
CA ALA A 137 -1.67 15.88 -11.13
C ALA A 137 -3.08 15.46 -10.73
N LYS A 138 -3.98 16.43 -10.67
CA LYS A 138 -5.40 16.29 -10.37
C LYS A 138 -6.22 16.42 -11.63
N VAL A 139 -7.39 15.79 -11.62
CA VAL A 139 -8.39 15.93 -12.70
C VAL A 139 -9.68 16.43 -12.07
N GLU A 140 -10.24 17.47 -12.66
CA GLU A 140 -11.51 18.06 -12.24
C GLU A 140 -12.44 18.24 -13.42
N LEU A 141 -13.73 18.00 -13.19
CA LEU A 141 -14.78 18.21 -14.19
C LEU A 141 -15.49 19.52 -13.87
N ILE A 142 -15.32 20.51 -14.73
CA ILE A 142 -15.78 21.87 -14.53
C ILE A 142 -16.95 22.15 -15.48
N LYS A 143 -18.04 22.70 -14.93
CA LYS A 143 -19.23 23.16 -15.68
C LYS A 143 -19.37 24.67 -15.68
N ASP A 144 -18.84 25.34 -14.64
CA ASP A 144 -18.91 26.78 -14.51
C ASP A 144 -17.75 27.43 -15.28
N PRO A 145 -18.03 28.29 -16.30
CA PRO A 145 -17.00 29.00 -17.03
C PRO A 145 -16.11 29.89 -16.14
N GLN A 146 -16.67 30.48 -15.07
CA GLN A 146 -15.88 31.32 -14.18
C GLN A 146 -14.82 30.49 -13.48
N VAL A 147 -15.18 29.33 -12.91
CA VAL A 147 -14.27 28.40 -12.26
C VAL A 147 -13.17 27.94 -13.23
N TYR A 148 -13.52 27.69 -14.50
CA TYR A 148 -12.55 27.31 -15.52
C TYR A 148 -11.49 28.41 -15.74
N PHE A 149 -11.93 29.67 -15.85
CA PHE A 149 -11.00 30.80 -16.02
C PHE A 149 -10.19 31.09 -14.77
N ASP A 150 -10.75 30.86 -13.57
CA ASP A 150 -10.02 30.97 -12.29
C ASP A 150 -8.85 29.99 -12.25
N TYR A 151 -9.04 28.73 -12.70
CA TYR A 151 -7.95 27.76 -12.84
C TYR A 151 -6.86 28.20 -13.83
N LEU A 152 -7.27 28.74 -14.99
CA LEU A 152 -6.32 29.17 -16.03
C LEU A 152 -5.52 30.41 -15.64
N SER A 153 -6.08 31.26 -14.78
CA SER A 153 -5.44 32.52 -14.34
C SER A 153 -4.71 32.42 -13.00
N SER A 154 -4.74 31.24 -12.36
CA SER A 154 -4.10 31.03 -11.05
C SER A 154 -2.60 30.83 -11.20
N ASP A 155 -1.82 31.64 -10.48
CA ASP A 155 -0.36 31.49 -10.40
C ASP A 155 0.09 30.32 -9.53
N GLU A 156 -0.84 29.68 -8.81
CA GLU A 156 -0.57 28.53 -7.96
C GLU A 156 -0.73 27.17 -8.66
N ILE A 157 -1.27 27.20 -9.87
CA ILE A 157 -1.71 26.00 -10.60
C ILE A 157 -1.07 25.99 -11.99
N ASN A 158 -0.43 24.87 -12.30
CA ASN A 158 0.05 24.57 -13.64
C ASN A 158 -0.97 23.65 -14.36
N VAL A 159 -1.63 24.17 -15.38
CA VAL A 159 -2.59 23.40 -16.18
C VAL A 159 -1.82 22.54 -17.17
N LEU A 160 -2.00 21.21 -17.05
CA LEU A 160 -1.30 20.22 -17.88
C LEU A 160 -2.07 19.83 -19.13
N ASP A 161 -3.41 19.77 -19.04
CA ASP A 161 -4.27 19.36 -20.14
C ASP A 161 -5.70 19.88 -19.94
N VAL A 162 -6.36 20.17 -21.05
CA VAL A 162 -7.76 20.62 -21.12
C VAL A 162 -8.50 19.80 -22.15
N ARG A 163 -9.56 19.14 -21.74
CA ARG A 163 -10.39 18.31 -22.61
C ARG A 163 -11.86 18.73 -22.54
N PHE A 164 -12.43 19.15 -23.65
CA PHE A 164 -13.87 19.41 -23.76
C PHE A 164 -14.62 18.09 -23.85
N VAL A 165 -15.35 17.73 -22.77
CA VAL A 165 -16.12 16.48 -22.67
C VAL A 165 -17.48 16.64 -23.34
N SER A 166 -18.09 17.82 -23.20
CA SER A 166 -19.35 18.23 -23.86
C SER A 166 -19.40 19.75 -23.98
N ASP A 167 -20.49 20.29 -24.58
CA ASP A 167 -20.72 21.74 -24.68
C ASP A 167 -20.86 22.42 -23.30
N GLU A 168 -21.12 21.65 -22.22
CA GLU A 168 -21.35 22.17 -20.88
C GLU A 168 -20.28 21.71 -19.87
N MET A 169 -19.27 20.90 -20.26
CA MET A 169 -18.34 20.30 -19.34
C MET A 169 -16.94 20.19 -19.90
N VAL A 170 -15.98 20.65 -19.11
CA VAL A 170 -14.55 20.60 -19.39
C VAL A 170 -13.87 19.73 -18.33
N GLU A 171 -13.04 18.79 -18.76
CA GLU A 171 -12.09 18.08 -17.91
C GLU A 171 -10.78 18.84 -17.90
N LEU A 172 -10.36 19.28 -16.72
CA LEU A 172 -9.10 19.99 -16.50
C LEU A 172 -8.14 19.08 -15.73
N ARG A 173 -6.95 18.89 -16.28
CA ARG A 173 -5.84 18.23 -15.57
C ARG A 173 -4.80 19.27 -15.17
N TYR A 174 -4.48 19.32 -13.88
CA TYR A 174 -3.57 20.32 -13.34
C TYR A 174 -2.71 19.77 -12.21
N GLU A 175 -1.66 20.48 -11.87
CA GLU A 175 -0.84 20.28 -10.69
C GLU A 175 -0.58 21.62 -10.00
N TYR A 176 -0.18 21.57 -8.70
CA TYR A 176 0.24 22.79 -8.00
C TYR A 176 1.69 23.14 -8.38
N GLU A 177 1.94 24.41 -8.67
CA GLU A 177 3.28 24.95 -8.96
C GLU A 177 4.24 24.69 -7.78
N ASN A 178 3.75 24.88 -6.56
CA ASN A 178 4.54 24.73 -5.35
C ASN A 178 4.27 23.41 -4.65
N PHE A 179 5.28 22.88 -3.96
CA PHE A 179 5.14 21.70 -3.14
C PHE A 179 4.10 21.93 -2.04
N VAL A 180 3.04 21.14 -2.06
CA VAL A 180 2.02 21.11 -1.01
C VAL A 180 2.45 20.11 0.06
N GLU A 181 2.64 20.59 1.29
CA GLU A 181 3.01 19.71 2.40
C GLU A 181 1.96 18.60 2.60
N PRO A 182 2.41 17.36 2.88
CA PRO A 182 1.50 16.28 3.22
C PRO A 182 0.64 16.66 4.41
N ASN A 183 -0.66 16.45 4.30
CA ASN A 183 -1.56 16.74 5.43
C ASN A 183 -1.42 15.66 6.53
N ALA A 184 -2.00 15.94 7.72
CA ALA A 184 -1.96 15.03 8.87
C ALA A 184 -2.62 13.65 8.63
N ARG A 185 -3.26 13.43 7.47
CA ARG A 185 -3.91 12.16 7.10
C ARG A 185 -2.98 11.24 6.29
N THR A 186 -1.76 11.68 5.97
CA THR A 186 -0.76 10.87 5.29
C THR A 186 0.33 10.48 6.27
N ASN A 187 0.78 9.24 6.20
CA ASN A 187 1.91 8.74 6.98
C ASN A 187 2.67 7.72 6.14
N VAL A 188 3.63 8.22 5.39
CA VAL A 188 4.44 7.41 4.46
C VAL A 188 5.21 6.31 5.19
N VAL A 189 5.58 6.50 6.45
CA VAL A 189 6.33 5.52 7.24
C VAL A 189 5.47 4.30 7.53
N ILE A 190 4.22 4.50 8.02
CA ILE A 190 3.27 3.39 8.23
C ILE A 190 3.02 2.64 6.91
N ALA A 191 2.81 3.36 5.81
CA ALA A 191 2.60 2.73 4.51
C ALA A 191 3.84 1.94 4.03
N ALA A 192 5.04 2.47 4.23
CA ALA A 192 6.30 1.82 3.88
C ALA A 192 6.48 0.52 4.69
N PHE A 193 6.30 0.55 6.02
CA PHE A 193 6.41 -0.65 6.84
C PHE A 193 5.33 -1.69 6.50
N THR A 194 4.09 -1.28 6.25
CA THR A 194 3.02 -2.21 5.82
C THR A 194 3.40 -2.94 4.54
N THR A 195 3.93 -2.23 3.54
CA THR A 195 4.38 -2.85 2.29
C THR A 195 5.65 -3.67 2.45
N ALA A 196 6.57 -3.26 3.35
CA ALA A 196 7.77 -4.02 3.68
C ALA A 196 7.42 -5.38 4.30
N TYR A 197 6.55 -5.42 5.29
CA TYR A 197 6.08 -6.68 5.89
C TYR A 197 5.37 -7.58 4.89
N ALA A 198 4.54 -7.02 4.00
CA ALA A 198 3.88 -7.80 2.95
C ALA A 198 4.90 -8.44 1.98
N ARG A 199 5.91 -7.68 1.56
CA ARG A 199 7.01 -8.20 0.71
C ARG A 199 7.81 -9.29 1.41
N LEU A 200 8.14 -9.10 2.69
CA LEU A 200 8.91 -10.09 3.47
C LEU A 200 8.12 -11.38 3.69
N LYS A 201 6.81 -11.29 3.94
CA LYS A 201 5.93 -12.46 4.03
C LYS A 201 5.89 -13.23 2.71
N LEU A 202 5.74 -12.54 1.59
CA LEU A 202 5.77 -13.16 0.27
C LEU A 202 7.14 -13.80 -0.02
N TYR A 203 8.22 -13.08 0.31
CA TYR A 203 9.58 -13.61 0.16
C TYR A 203 9.79 -14.91 0.96
N GLY A 204 9.30 -14.96 2.20
CA GLY A 204 9.39 -16.17 3.03
C GLY A 204 8.67 -17.38 2.42
N VAL A 205 7.59 -17.17 1.69
CA VAL A 205 6.87 -18.26 0.99
C VAL A 205 7.60 -18.69 -0.29
N LEU A 206 8.26 -17.77 -1.00
CA LEU A 206 8.95 -18.06 -2.26
C LEU A 206 10.37 -18.60 -2.07
N ALA A 207 10.96 -18.38 -0.88
CA ALA A 207 12.35 -18.77 -0.57
C ALA A 207 12.46 -20.16 0.06
N ASN A 208 11.35 -20.81 0.37
CA ASN A 208 11.23 -22.18 0.83
C ASN A 208 10.81 -23.08 -0.34
#